data_b7ee64dc970cb6390e004fe81a4220e9
#
_entry.id   b7ee64dc970cb6390e004fe81a4220e9
#
_cell.length_a   1.000
_cell.length_b   1.000
_cell.length_c   1.000
_cell.angle_alpha   90.00
_cell.angle_beta   90.00
_cell.angle_gamma   90.00
#
_symmetry.space_group_name_H-M   'P 1'
#
loop_
_entity.id
_entity.type
_entity.pdbx_description
1 polymer ?
#
loop_
_entity_poly.entity_id
_entity_poly.type
_entity_poly.pdbx_seq_one_letter_code
_entity_poly.pdbx_strand_id
1 'polypeptide(L)'
;MYKYKKVLIAAYDINKSKEALTKIQTILSKNDVSFETFLPGSKLKDEKSFDLILVVGGDGSMLSAAKSFNNLQIPFLGINLGKVGFMADLEYGDVDSALIEVLKGECQIEQREFLECEYEGKSYSAFNAIVLHTQKSYKLIEFEVKID
;
A
#
# COMPACT_ATOMS: atom_id res chain seq x y z
N MET A 1 12.16 -9.07 20.53
CA MET A 1 12.67 -7.82 19.91
C MET A 1 11.94 -7.62 18.60
N TYR A 2 11.39 -6.44 18.34
CA TYR A 2 10.66 -6.20 17.07
C TYR A 2 11.65 -6.08 15.90
N LYS A 3 11.28 -6.69 14.78
CA LYS A 3 11.99 -6.58 13.50
C LYS A 3 11.75 -5.21 12.86
N TYR A 4 10.48 -4.76 12.90
CA TYR A 4 10.08 -3.46 12.37
C TYR A 4 9.93 -2.47 13.51
N LYS A 5 10.72 -1.37 13.46
CA LYS A 5 10.83 -0.37 14.54
C LYS A 5 10.39 1.02 14.12
N LYS A 6 10.34 1.28 12.83
CA LYS A 6 9.91 2.56 12.28
C LYS A 6 8.90 2.36 11.14
N VAL A 7 7.67 2.71 11.41
CA VAL A 7 6.52 2.38 10.57
C VAL A 7 5.95 3.63 9.92
N LEU A 8 5.69 3.56 8.59
CA LEU A 8 4.88 4.55 7.90
C LEU A 8 3.43 4.07 7.88
N ILE A 9 2.49 4.87 8.36
CA ILE A 9 1.06 4.58 8.24
C ILE A 9 0.50 5.41 7.09
N ALA A 10 0.08 4.79 6.01
CA ALA A 10 -0.53 5.45 4.86
C ALA A 10 -2.05 5.28 4.86
N ALA A 11 -2.79 6.40 4.89
CA ALA A 11 -4.25 6.40 4.83
C ALA A 11 -4.73 7.41 3.77
N TYR A 12 -5.58 6.94 2.85
CA TYR A 12 -6.04 7.75 1.71
C TYR A 12 -7.47 8.29 1.89
N ASP A 13 -8.26 7.71 2.78
CA ASP A 13 -9.59 8.20 3.18
C ASP A 13 -9.59 8.46 4.69
N ILE A 14 -9.36 9.72 5.07
CA ILE A 14 -9.25 10.14 6.47
C ILE A 14 -10.50 9.83 7.26
N ASN A 15 -11.68 10.04 6.67
CA ASN A 15 -12.95 9.88 7.37
C ASN A 15 -13.20 8.42 7.74
N LYS A 16 -12.92 7.50 6.82
CA LYS A 16 -13.06 6.06 7.08
C LYS A 16 -11.94 5.49 7.94
N SER A 17 -10.75 6.10 7.90
CA SER A 17 -9.56 5.56 8.57
C SER A 17 -9.36 6.09 9.99
N LYS A 18 -10.09 7.09 10.44
CA LYS A 18 -9.82 7.82 11.70
C LYS A 18 -9.75 6.90 12.93
N GLU A 19 -10.72 6.02 13.10
CA GLU A 19 -10.74 5.10 14.23
C GLU A 19 -9.59 4.09 14.16
N ALA A 20 -9.36 3.51 12.97
CA ALA A 20 -8.29 2.57 12.75
C ALA A 20 -6.90 3.20 12.95
N LEU A 21 -6.70 4.42 12.48
CA LEU A 21 -5.46 5.18 12.73
C LEU A 21 -5.19 5.33 14.22
N THR A 22 -6.20 5.74 15.01
CA THR A 22 -6.05 5.91 16.46
C THR A 22 -5.68 4.58 17.14
N LYS A 23 -6.33 3.48 16.74
CA LYS A 23 -6.05 2.14 17.28
C LYS A 23 -4.63 1.68 16.93
N ILE A 24 -4.24 1.77 15.65
CA ILE A 24 -2.91 1.38 15.17
C ILE A 24 -1.81 2.19 15.86
N GLN A 25 -1.96 3.51 15.91
CA GLN A 25 -1.01 4.41 16.59
C GLN A 25 -0.87 4.06 18.08
N THR A 26 -1.97 3.69 18.73
CA THR A 26 -1.96 3.24 20.14
C THR A 26 -1.17 1.93 20.29
N ILE A 27 -1.37 0.96 19.39
CA ILE A 27 -0.64 -0.31 19.41
C ILE A 27 0.85 -0.06 19.21
N LEU A 28 1.24 0.75 18.21
CA LEU A 28 2.64 1.05 17.92
C LEU A 28 3.30 1.76 19.11
N SER A 29 2.64 2.78 19.69
CA SER A 29 3.15 3.51 20.86
C SER A 29 3.36 2.61 22.08
N LYS A 30 2.41 1.71 22.38
CA LYS A 30 2.53 0.77 23.50
C LYS A 30 3.68 -0.23 23.35
N ASN A 31 4.16 -0.41 22.12
CA ASN A 31 5.22 -1.36 21.79
C ASN A 31 6.55 -0.66 21.44
N ASP A 32 6.69 0.62 21.78
CA ASP A 32 7.88 1.43 21.50
C ASP A 32 8.32 1.44 20.02
N VAL A 33 7.35 1.31 19.11
CA VAL A 33 7.56 1.40 17.66
C VAL A 33 7.29 2.82 17.20
N SER A 34 8.29 3.47 16.61
CA SER A 34 8.13 4.81 16.08
C SER A 34 7.33 4.80 14.78
N PHE A 35 6.54 5.84 14.55
CA PHE A 35 5.73 5.94 13.33
C PHE A 35 5.57 7.36 12.85
N GLU A 36 5.26 7.48 11.57
CA GLU A 36 4.78 8.71 10.92
C GLU A 36 3.52 8.37 10.13
N THR A 37 2.58 9.32 10.03
CA THR A 37 1.33 9.12 9.29
C THR A 37 1.36 9.95 8.02
N PHE A 38 1.19 9.28 6.89
CA PHE A 38 1.01 9.89 5.57
C PHE A 38 -0.46 9.99 5.23
N LEU A 39 -0.87 11.19 4.86
CA LEU A 39 -2.19 11.52 4.32
C LEU A 39 -2.00 12.21 2.97
N PRO A 40 -2.96 12.12 2.03
CA PRO A 40 -2.87 12.81 0.75
C PRO A 40 -2.55 14.31 0.92
N GLY A 41 -1.48 14.77 0.28
CA GLY A 41 -0.98 16.13 0.39
C GLY A 41 -0.02 16.41 1.54
N SER A 42 0.22 15.44 2.45
CA SER A 42 1.26 15.58 3.46
C SER A 42 2.66 15.35 2.87
N LYS A 43 3.68 15.88 3.54
CA LYS A 43 5.09 15.63 3.24
C LYS A 43 5.69 14.80 4.35
N LEU A 44 6.41 13.75 3.99
CA LEU A 44 7.19 12.96 4.95
C LEU A 44 8.49 13.69 5.30
N LYS A 45 8.95 13.52 6.53
CA LYS A 45 10.20 14.13 7.00
C LYS A 45 11.43 13.42 6.45
N ASP A 46 11.37 12.09 6.39
CA ASP A 46 12.45 11.24 5.88
C ASP A 46 11.87 9.94 5.32
N GLU A 47 11.69 9.90 4.00
CA GLU A 47 11.06 8.77 3.31
C GLU A 47 11.88 7.47 3.40
N LYS A 48 13.21 7.56 3.55
CA LYS A 48 14.11 6.40 3.51
C LYS A 48 14.31 5.68 4.85
N SER A 49 13.68 6.17 5.90
CA SER A 49 13.96 5.68 7.26
C SER A 49 12.97 4.65 7.78
N PHE A 50 11.94 4.27 7.00
CA PHE A 50 10.91 3.33 7.42
C PHE A 50 11.30 1.88 7.13
N ASP A 51 10.84 0.96 8.00
CA ASP A 51 11.07 -0.48 7.91
C ASP A 51 9.84 -1.21 7.35
N LEU A 52 8.65 -0.61 7.47
CA LEU A 52 7.36 -1.18 7.11
C LEU A 52 6.38 -0.07 6.74
N ILE A 53 5.54 -0.30 5.74
CA ILE A 53 4.40 0.56 5.44
C ILE A 53 3.11 -0.16 5.81
N LEU A 54 2.31 0.44 6.70
CA LEU A 54 0.94 0.02 7.00
C LEU A 54 -0.01 0.83 6.12
N VAL A 55 -0.79 0.18 5.30
CA VAL A 55 -1.78 0.83 4.44
C VAL A 55 -3.16 0.61 5.01
N VAL A 56 -3.80 1.68 5.47
CA VAL A 56 -5.14 1.63 6.06
C VAL A 56 -6.19 1.91 5.00
N GLY A 57 -6.93 0.87 4.61
CA GLY A 57 -7.95 0.94 3.55
C GLY A 57 -8.04 -0.36 2.77
N GLY A 58 -8.75 -0.36 1.64
CA GLY A 58 -8.87 -1.50 0.74
C GLY A 58 -7.84 -1.49 -0.39
N ASP A 59 -8.09 -2.31 -1.42
CA ASP A 59 -7.19 -2.50 -2.58
C ASP A 59 -6.80 -1.19 -3.27
N GLY A 60 -7.72 -0.24 -3.41
CA GLY A 60 -7.41 1.08 -3.99
C GLY A 60 -6.39 1.87 -3.18
N SER A 61 -6.41 1.75 -1.85
CA SER A 61 -5.41 2.36 -0.97
C SER A 61 -4.05 1.68 -1.13
N MET A 62 -4.03 0.35 -1.26
CA MET A 62 -2.81 -0.42 -1.54
C MET A 62 -2.18 -0.02 -2.88
N LEU A 63 -2.98 0.08 -3.94
CA LEU A 63 -2.50 0.55 -5.26
C LEU A 63 -1.91 1.95 -5.19
N SER A 64 -2.57 2.85 -4.46
CA SER A 64 -2.08 4.22 -4.27
C SER A 64 -0.78 4.27 -3.47
N ALA A 65 -0.67 3.47 -2.41
CA ALA A 65 0.54 3.37 -1.60
C ALA A 65 1.70 2.74 -2.40
N ALA A 66 1.44 1.65 -3.12
CA ALA A 66 2.43 1.00 -3.97
C ALA A 66 2.99 1.98 -5.01
N LYS A 67 2.12 2.77 -5.65
CA LYS A 67 2.55 3.80 -6.60
C LYS A 67 3.37 4.92 -5.96
N SER A 68 3.01 5.34 -4.74
CA SER A 68 3.66 6.46 -4.05
C SER A 68 5.01 6.08 -3.45
N PHE A 69 5.19 4.82 -3.05
CA PHE A 69 6.32 4.37 -2.24
C PHE A 69 7.09 3.19 -2.83
N ASN A 70 6.92 2.86 -4.13
CA ASN A 70 7.60 1.75 -4.81
C ASN A 70 9.14 1.86 -4.77
N ASN A 71 9.65 3.08 -4.69
CA ASN A 71 11.09 3.35 -4.62
C ASN A 71 11.73 2.97 -3.27
N LEU A 72 10.94 2.72 -2.23
CA LEU A 72 11.47 2.45 -0.89
C LEU A 72 11.91 0.99 -0.70
N GLN A 73 11.40 0.06 -1.50
CA GLN A 73 11.70 -1.38 -1.43
C GLN A 73 11.57 -1.99 -0.02
N ILE A 74 10.59 -1.53 0.74
CA ILE A 74 10.24 -2.02 2.07
C ILE A 74 8.88 -2.73 2.01
N PRO A 75 8.60 -3.67 2.93
CA PRO A 75 7.33 -4.40 2.93
C PRO A 75 6.13 -3.51 3.21
N PHE A 76 5.00 -3.89 2.62
CA PHE A 76 3.69 -3.30 2.84
C PHE A 76 2.79 -4.29 3.57
N LEU A 77 1.94 -3.79 4.47
CA LEU A 77 0.85 -4.54 5.08
C LEU A 77 -0.45 -3.76 4.90
N GLY A 78 -1.41 -4.35 4.20
CA GLY A 78 -2.74 -3.79 4.03
C GLY A 78 -3.65 -4.12 5.20
N ILE A 79 -4.26 -3.12 5.83
CA ILE A 79 -5.28 -3.26 6.87
C ILE A 79 -6.62 -2.85 6.29
N ASN A 80 -7.48 -3.84 6.06
CA ASN A 80 -8.77 -3.64 5.42
C ASN A 80 -9.82 -3.15 6.43
N LEU A 81 -10.51 -2.06 6.08
CA LEU A 81 -11.58 -1.48 6.92
C LEU A 81 -12.98 -1.94 6.53
N GLY A 82 -13.11 -2.80 5.54
CA GLY A 82 -14.41 -3.22 5.01
C GLY A 82 -14.39 -4.66 4.49
N LYS A 83 -14.91 -4.85 3.29
CA LYS A 83 -14.89 -6.18 2.66
C LYS A 83 -13.46 -6.52 2.24
N VAL A 84 -13.04 -7.75 2.54
CA VAL A 84 -11.73 -8.29 2.14
C VAL A 84 -11.57 -8.15 0.63
N GLY A 85 -10.47 -7.55 0.22
CA GLY A 85 -10.04 -7.44 -1.17
C GLY A 85 -8.98 -8.50 -1.50
N PHE A 86 -8.31 -8.32 -2.64
CA PHE A 86 -7.23 -9.20 -3.08
C PHE A 86 -5.83 -8.77 -2.61
N MET A 87 -5.70 -7.57 -2.06
CA MET A 87 -4.41 -6.95 -1.76
C MET A 87 -4.23 -6.54 -0.29
N ALA A 88 -5.30 -6.41 0.47
CA ALA A 88 -5.23 -6.11 1.89
C ALA A 88 -5.26 -7.42 2.69
N ASP A 89 -4.19 -7.67 3.45
CA ASP A 89 -3.90 -8.97 4.05
C ASP A 89 -4.53 -9.15 5.43
N LEU A 90 -4.87 -8.06 6.13
CA LEU A 90 -5.31 -8.07 7.50
C LEU A 90 -6.68 -7.40 7.65
N GLU A 91 -7.61 -8.08 8.29
CA GLU A 91 -8.88 -7.46 8.69
C GLU A 91 -8.69 -6.57 9.92
N TYR A 92 -9.39 -5.44 9.95
CA TYR A 92 -9.30 -4.49 11.08
C TYR A 92 -9.65 -5.15 12.43
N GLY A 93 -10.54 -6.16 12.42
CA GLY A 93 -10.91 -6.91 13.63
C GLY A 93 -9.75 -7.60 14.31
N ASP A 94 -8.79 -8.08 13.53
CA ASP A 94 -7.64 -8.88 13.99
C ASP A 94 -6.38 -8.05 14.24
N VAL A 95 -6.45 -6.74 14.04
CA VAL A 95 -5.27 -5.86 14.07
C VAL A 95 -4.50 -5.89 15.40
N ASP A 96 -5.17 -6.15 16.53
CA ASP A 96 -4.53 -6.13 17.85
C ASP A 96 -3.46 -7.23 18.01
N SER A 97 -3.75 -8.44 17.55
CA SER A 97 -2.83 -9.58 17.65
C SER A 97 -1.90 -9.66 16.43
N ALA A 98 -2.47 -9.60 15.23
CA ALA A 98 -1.73 -9.82 14.01
C ALA A 98 -0.67 -8.72 13.73
N LEU A 99 -0.95 -7.47 14.08
CA LEU A 99 0.06 -6.41 13.94
C LEU A 99 1.29 -6.67 14.81
N ILE A 100 1.11 -7.21 16.03
CA ILE A 100 2.22 -7.57 16.91
C ILE A 100 3.08 -8.67 16.31
N GLU A 101 2.48 -9.71 15.73
CA GLU A 101 3.18 -10.78 15.04
C GLU A 101 3.98 -10.27 13.85
N VAL A 102 3.36 -9.41 13.03
CA VAL A 102 4.05 -8.75 11.91
C VAL A 102 5.23 -7.91 12.39
N LEU A 103 5.07 -7.10 13.44
CA LEU A 103 6.15 -6.29 13.99
C LEU A 103 7.35 -7.14 14.48
N LYS A 104 7.10 -8.34 14.98
CA LYS A 104 8.16 -9.30 15.31
C LYS A 104 8.82 -9.93 14.08
N GLY A 105 8.20 -9.85 12.92
CA GLY A 105 8.60 -10.53 11.71
C GLY A 105 8.11 -11.97 11.62
N GLU A 106 7.10 -12.33 12.40
CA GLU A 106 6.41 -13.62 12.40
C GLU A 106 5.35 -13.66 11.29
N CYS A 107 5.76 -13.38 10.05
CA CYS A 107 4.89 -13.32 8.87
C CYS A 107 5.67 -13.74 7.62
N GLN A 108 4.95 -14.16 6.59
CA GLN A 108 5.50 -14.40 5.27
C GLN A 108 5.45 -13.11 4.44
N ILE A 109 6.46 -12.89 3.61
CA ILE A 109 6.50 -11.76 2.68
C ILE A 109 6.34 -12.31 1.27
N GLU A 110 5.32 -11.85 0.56
CA GLU A 110 5.11 -12.11 -0.86
C GLU A 110 5.76 -10.99 -1.68
N GLN A 111 6.56 -11.37 -2.66
CA GLN A 111 7.07 -10.41 -3.65
C GLN A 111 6.06 -10.22 -4.78
N ARG A 112 5.82 -8.97 -5.14
CA ARG A 112 4.96 -8.59 -6.27
C ARG A 112 5.71 -7.63 -7.16
N GLU A 113 5.53 -7.80 -8.47
CA GLU A 113 6.20 -6.99 -9.50
C GLU A 113 5.24 -5.97 -10.09
N PHE A 114 5.79 -4.89 -10.60
CA PHE A 114 5.05 -3.91 -11.39
C PHE A 114 5.06 -4.31 -12.86
N LEU A 115 3.94 -4.10 -13.53
CA LEU A 115 3.89 -4.11 -14.97
C LEU A 115 4.45 -2.79 -15.50
N GLU A 116 5.33 -2.86 -16.47
CA GLU A 116 5.78 -1.70 -17.23
C GLU A 116 5.27 -1.78 -18.66
N CYS A 117 4.90 -0.64 -19.21
CA CYS A 117 4.44 -0.52 -20.58
C CYS A 117 5.00 0.75 -21.20
N GLU A 118 5.50 0.64 -22.41
CA GLU A 118 5.85 1.80 -23.23
C GLU A 118 4.77 2.04 -24.29
N TYR A 119 4.27 3.25 -24.35
CA TYR A 119 3.30 3.66 -25.35
C TYR A 119 3.61 5.10 -25.83
N GLU A 120 3.76 5.28 -27.13
CA GLU A 120 4.12 6.58 -27.76
C GLU A 120 5.34 7.25 -27.13
N GLY A 121 6.39 6.47 -26.81
CA GLY A 121 7.64 6.95 -26.19
C GLY A 121 7.50 7.38 -24.72
N LYS A 122 6.41 7.01 -24.07
CA LYS A 122 6.18 7.25 -22.64
C LYS A 122 6.07 5.93 -21.90
N SER A 123 6.75 5.83 -20.76
CA SER A 123 6.66 4.68 -19.87
C SER A 123 5.54 4.85 -18.87
N TYR A 124 4.80 3.77 -18.65
CA TYR A 124 3.70 3.65 -17.69
C TYR A 124 3.98 2.44 -16.81
N SER A 125 3.76 2.56 -15.51
CA SER A 125 3.84 1.44 -14.59
C SER A 125 2.51 1.21 -13.89
N ALA A 126 2.17 -0.06 -13.66
CA ALA A 126 0.98 -0.46 -12.94
C ALA A 126 1.26 -1.64 -12.01
N PHE A 127 0.62 -1.66 -10.86
CA PHE A 127 0.72 -2.76 -9.91
C PHE A 127 -0.26 -3.88 -10.21
N ASN A 128 -1.35 -3.60 -10.91
CA ASN A 128 -2.38 -4.59 -11.23
C ASN A 128 -2.59 -4.75 -12.73
N ALA A 129 -2.97 -3.66 -13.44
CA ALA A 129 -3.27 -3.72 -14.86
C ALA A 129 -2.99 -2.41 -15.58
N ILE A 130 -2.61 -2.51 -16.85
CA ILE A 130 -2.56 -1.40 -17.80
C ILE A 130 -3.73 -1.60 -18.76
N VAL A 131 -4.57 -0.59 -18.90
CA VAL A 131 -5.78 -0.66 -19.70
C VAL A 131 -5.70 0.32 -20.86
N LEU A 132 -5.86 -0.19 -22.07
CA LEU A 132 -6.00 0.59 -23.28
C LEU A 132 -7.46 0.58 -23.74
N HIS A 133 -8.07 1.75 -23.91
CA HIS A 133 -9.45 1.86 -24.37
C HIS A 133 -9.66 3.03 -25.33
N THR A 134 -10.72 2.96 -26.13
CA THR A 134 -11.12 4.05 -27.02
C THR A 134 -11.69 5.21 -26.22
N GLN A 135 -11.45 6.44 -26.69
CA GLN A 135 -12.15 7.62 -26.16
C GLN A 135 -13.65 7.63 -26.53
N LYS A 136 -14.02 6.94 -27.60
CA LYS A 136 -15.41 6.86 -28.11
C LYS A 136 -15.81 5.40 -28.18
N SER A 137 -16.80 5.01 -27.41
CA SER A 137 -17.26 3.61 -27.21
C SER A 137 -17.76 2.88 -28.46
N TYR A 138 -17.97 3.59 -29.57
CA TYR A 138 -18.43 3.03 -30.86
C TYR A 138 -17.31 2.89 -31.91
N LYS A 139 -16.05 3.13 -31.54
CA LYS A 139 -14.91 2.93 -32.45
C LYS A 139 -14.11 1.70 -32.06
N LEU A 140 -13.73 0.91 -33.06
CA LEU A 140 -12.73 -0.13 -32.91
C LEU A 140 -11.33 0.51 -32.86
N ILE A 141 -10.42 -0.13 -32.15
CA ILE A 141 -8.99 0.18 -32.17
C ILE A 141 -8.24 -1.08 -32.56
N GLU A 142 -7.17 -0.90 -33.29
CA GLU A 142 -6.16 -1.93 -33.53
C GLU A 142 -4.90 -1.52 -32.76
N PHE A 143 -4.27 -2.50 -32.12
CA PHE A 143 -3.00 -2.30 -31.42
C PHE A 143 -2.15 -3.56 -31.51
N GLU A 144 -0.85 -3.38 -31.49
CA GLU A 144 0.13 -4.46 -31.37
C GLU A 144 0.72 -4.43 -29.98
N VAL A 145 0.77 -5.59 -29.31
CA VAL A 145 1.41 -5.74 -28.00
C VAL A 145 2.68 -6.57 -28.20
N LYS A 146 3.82 -6.07 -27.74
CA LYS A 146 5.07 -6.80 -27.63
C LYS A 146 5.33 -7.06 -26.17
N ILE A 147 5.65 -8.29 -25.84
CA ILE A 147 5.97 -8.75 -24.49
C ILE A 147 7.40 -9.28 -24.54
N ASP A 148 8.24 -8.78 -23.64
CA ASP A 148 9.64 -9.20 -23.50
C ASP A 148 9.74 -10.47 -22.67
#